data_1aa14c22e97253d9cd3bff9f1955aa63
#
_entry.id   1aa14c22e97253d9cd3bff9f1955aa63
#
_cell.length_a   1.000
_cell.length_b   1.000
_cell.length_c   1.000
_cell.angle_alpha   90.00
_cell.angle_beta   90.00
_cell.angle_gamma   90.00
#
_symmetry.space_group_name_H-M   'P 1'
#
loop_
_entity.id
_entity.type
_entity.pdbx_description
1 polymer ?
#
loop_
_entity_poly.entity_id
_entity_poly.type
_entity_poly.pdbx_seq_one_letter_code
_entity_poly.pdbx_strand_id
1 'polypeptide(L)'
;AEMIANAKAINPHAAVACTRKSIPNTRKLATNAVLAAGGHIHRQGVSETLLVFTNHRNLLVEPNNWAYIVETLKREAPENKVTLEADNFTQFEQMIIASPDIIQLDKWSVEDVKAALDLIKAQGRNITLSVAGGVNKNNVADYAKLGINLFITSAPYYAAPEDIKVV
;
A
#
# COMPACT_ATOMS: atom_id res chain seq x y z
N ALA A 1 -7.48 7.16 13.71
CA ALA A 1 -7.78 8.59 13.52
C ALA A 1 -6.49 9.42 13.39
N GLU A 2 -5.57 9.40 14.38
CA GLU A 2 -4.36 10.25 14.45
C GLU A 2 -3.46 10.14 13.22
N MET A 3 -3.12 8.92 12.78
CA MET A 3 -2.32 8.70 11.58
C MET A 3 -2.96 9.34 10.32
N ILE A 4 -4.27 9.25 10.19
CA ILE A 4 -5.01 9.85 9.07
C ILE A 4 -4.93 11.38 9.15
N ALA A 5 -5.09 11.95 10.34
CA ALA A 5 -4.96 13.39 10.55
C ALA A 5 -3.55 13.88 10.19
N ASN A 6 -2.51 13.19 10.65
CA ASN A 6 -1.12 13.52 10.36
C ASN A 6 -0.81 13.45 8.85
N ALA A 7 -1.31 12.44 8.15
CA ALA A 7 -1.13 12.33 6.71
C ALA A 7 -1.86 13.44 5.95
N LYS A 8 -3.13 13.69 6.28
CA LYS A 8 -3.97 14.70 5.61
C LYS A 8 -3.57 16.14 5.92
N ALA A 9 -2.93 16.40 7.05
CA ALA A 9 -2.38 17.70 7.36
C ALA A 9 -1.26 18.12 6.37
N ILE A 10 -0.56 17.16 5.78
CA ILE A 10 0.50 17.37 4.79
C ILE A 10 -0.05 17.23 3.36
N ASN A 11 -0.82 16.18 3.11
CA ASN A 11 -1.42 15.90 1.81
C ASN A 11 -2.93 15.63 1.99
N PRO A 12 -3.82 16.58 1.66
CA PRO A 12 -5.27 16.42 1.80
C PRO A 12 -5.85 15.22 1.05
N HIS A 13 -5.16 14.74 0.02
CA HIS A 13 -5.56 13.57 -0.76
C HIS A 13 -5.02 12.25 -0.20
N ALA A 14 -4.32 12.27 0.95
CA ALA A 14 -3.79 11.08 1.58
C ALA A 14 -4.89 10.09 1.96
N ALA A 15 -4.71 8.84 1.56
CA ALA A 15 -5.55 7.71 1.91
C ALA A 15 -4.74 6.72 2.77
N VAL A 16 -5.24 6.43 3.97
CA VAL A 16 -4.68 5.42 4.86
C VAL A 16 -5.57 4.19 4.80
N ALA A 17 -5.03 3.09 4.28
CA ALA A 17 -5.74 1.83 4.14
C ALA A 17 -5.16 0.77 5.10
N CYS A 18 -6.02 0.17 5.92
CA CYS A 18 -5.62 -0.86 6.86
C CYS A 18 -5.67 -2.24 6.22
N THR A 19 -4.67 -3.06 6.50
CA THR A 19 -4.58 -4.44 6.03
C THR A 19 -5.66 -5.32 6.67
N ARG A 20 -5.76 -6.59 6.21
CA ARG A 20 -6.65 -7.61 6.80
C ARG A 20 -6.03 -8.37 7.98
N LYS A 21 -4.89 -7.90 8.51
CA LYS A 21 -4.14 -8.54 9.60
C LYS A 21 -4.70 -8.17 10.98
N SER A 22 -6.03 -8.12 11.10
CA SER A 22 -6.72 -7.89 12.38
C SER A 22 -6.64 -9.12 13.29
N ILE A 23 -6.94 -8.91 14.57
CA ILE A 23 -7.05 -10.01 15.54
C ILE A 23 -8.10 -11.02 15.06
N PRO A 24 -7.86 -12.34 15.17
CA PRO A 24 -8.84 -13.36 14.78
C PRO A 24 -10.22 -13.09 15.38
N ASN A 25 -11.25 -13.35 14.59
CA ASN A 25 -12.66 -13.16 14.94
C ASN A 25 -13.11 -11.69 15.19
N THR A 26 -12.25 -10.70 15.01
CA THR A 26 -12.59 -9.27 15.17
C THR A 26 -12.78 -8.51 13.85
N ARG A 27 -12.81 -9.20 12.71
CA ARG A 27 -12.80 -8.56 11.38
C ARG A 27 -13.87 -7.48 11.21
N LYS A 28 -15.11 -7.77 11.60
CA LYS A 28 -16.24 -6.82 11.50
C LYS A 28 -15.98 -5.57 12.36
N LEU A 29 -15.58 -5.78 13.61
CA LEU A 29 -15.27 -4.69 14.53
C LEU A 29 -14.11 -3.84 14.02
N ALA A 30 -13.02 -4.48 13.62
CA ALA A 30 -11.83 -3.82 13.07
C ALA A 30 -12.16 -3.00 11.80
N THR A 31 -12.93 -3.58 10.88
CA THR A 31 -13.40 -2.87 9.67
C THR A 31 -14.21 -1.63 10.03
N ASN A 32 -15.21 -1.77 10.90
CA ASN A 32 -16.05 -0.65 11.32
C ASN A 32 -15.23 0.45 12.00
N ALA A 33 -14.29 0.09 12.86
CA ALA A 33 -13.41 1.06 13.53
C ALA A 33 -12.52 1.82 12.55
N VAL A 34 -11.95 1.16 11.54
CA VAL A 34 -11.14 1.79 10.49
C VAL A 34 -11.99 2.77 9.68
N LEU A 35 -13.18 2.35 9.24
CA LEU A 35 -14.07 3.21 8.44
C LEU A 35 -14.59 4.40 9.25
N ALA A 36 -14.98 4.19 10.53
CA ALA A 36 -15.40 5.25 11.42
C ALA A 36 -14.30 6.29 11.69
N ALA A 37 -13.02 5.88 11.63
CA ALA A 37 -11.88 6.77 11.74
C ALA A 37 -11.57 7.53 10.42
N GLY A 38 -12.32 7.29 9.34
CA GLY A 38 -12.07 7.90 8.02
C GLY A 38 -10.96 7.21 7.22
N GLY A 39 -10.59 5.99 7.59
CA GLY A 39 -9.65 5.15 6.85
C GLY A 39 -10.33 4.28 5.80
N HIS A 40 -9.53 3.52 5.09
CA HIS A 40 -9.95 2.56 4.07
C HIS A 40 -9.52 1.15 4.45
N ILE A 41 -10.15 0.14 3.86
CA ILE A 41 -9.71 -1.25 3.98
C ILE A 41 -8.89 -1.62 2.75
N HIS A 42 -7.67 -2.10 2.98
CA HIS A 42 -6.82 -2.58 1.91
C HIS A 42 -7.22 -3.99 1.50
N ARG A 43 -8.05 -4.09 0.48
CA ARG A 43 -8.64 -5.30 -0.09
C ARG A 43 -9.50 -6.10 0.91
N GLN A 44 -10.79 -6.08 0.70
CA GLN A 44 -11.70 -6.90 1.52
C GLN A 44 -11.76 -8.36 1.04
N GLY A 45 -11.46 -8.61 -0.22
CA GLY A 45 -11.52 -9.93 -0.85
C GLY A 45 -10.64 -10.05 -2.09
N VAL A 46 -11.04 -10.93 -3.00
CA VAL A 46 -10.35 -11.23 -4.27
C VAL A 46 -10.95 -10.49 -5.46
N SER A 47 -12.07 -9.81 -5.27
CA SER A 47 -12.78 -9.04 -6.29
C SER A 47 -12.40 -7.56 -6.37
N GLU A 48 -11.37 -7.15 -5.63
CA GLU A 48 -10.87 -5.79 -5.60
C GLU A 48 -9.49 -5.71 -6.28
N THR A 49 -8.69 -4.69 -5.95
CA THR A 49 -7.33 -4.54 -6.48
C THR A 49 -6.52 -5.84 -6.39
N LEU A 50 -5.93 -6.23 -7.50
CA LEU A 50 -5.05 -7.40 -7.57
C LEU A 50 -3.68 -7.02 -7.02
N LEU A 51 -3.20 -7.74 -6.01
CA LEU A 51 -1.88 -7.50 -5.43
C LEU A 51 -1.01 -8.75 -5.54
N VAL A 52 0.14 -8.58 -6.18
CA VAL A 52 1.11 -9.66 -6.41
C VAL A 52 2.30 -9.49 -5.48
N PHE A 53 2.47 -10.44 -4.59
CA PHE A 53 3.63 -10.58 -3.69
C PHE A 53 4.64 -11.58 -4.25
N THR A 54 5.83 -11.61 -3.68
CA THR A 54 6.87 -12.58 -3.99
C THR A 54 6.38 -14.03 -3.89
N ASN A 55 5.61 -14.38 -2.85
CA ASN A 55 5.08 -15.73 -2.68
C ASN A 55 4.09 -16.15 -3.80
N HIS A 56 3.35 -15.23 -4.40
CA HIS A 56 2.51 -15.52 -5.57
C HIS A 56 3.37 -15.79 -6.80
N ARG A 57 4.40 -14.97 -7.01
CA ARG A 57 5.32 -15.08 -8.15
C ARG A 57 6.11 -16.38 -8.15
N ASN A 58 6.50 -16.85 -6.97
CA ASN A 58 7.23 -18.12 -6.81
C ASN A 58 6.45 -19.37 -7.30
N LEU A 59 5.17 -19.22 -7.59
CA LEU A 59 4.36 -20.28 -8.23
C LEU A 59 4.43 -20.23 -9.76
N LEU A 60 5.04 -19.22 -10.34
CA LEU A 60 5.20 -19.07 -11.78
C LEU A 60 6.52 -19.70 -12.26
N VAL A 61 6.55 -20.14 -13.50
CA VAL A 61 7.78 -20.64 -14.15
C VAL A 61 8.83 -19.53 -14.26
N GLU A 62 8.38 -18.31 -14.52
CA GLU A 62 9.22 -17.11 -14.61
C GLU A 62 8.74 -16.05 -13.59
N PRO A 63 9.20 -16.12 -12.32
CA PRO A 63 8.74 -15.25 -11.23
C PRO A 63 8.90 -13.76 -11.47
N ASN A 64 9.86 -13.36 -12.31
CA ASN A 64 10.22 -11.97 -12.60
C ASN A 64 9.81 -11.51 -14.00
N ASN A 65 8.97 -12.26 -14.68
CA ASN A 65 8.39 -11.81 -15.97
C ASN A 65 7.23 -10.82 -15.69
N TRP A 66 7.62 -9.59 -15.31
CA TRP A 66 6.69 -8.54 -14.89
C TRP A 66 5.69 -8.17 -15.98
N ALA A 67 6.12 -8.11 -17.24
CA ALA A 67 5.26 -7.82 -18.37
C ALA A 67 4.15 -8.86 -18.50
N TYR A 68 4.52 -10.14 -18.50
CA TYR A 68 3.56 -11.26 -18.56
C TYR A 68 2.54 -11.21 -17.40
N ILE A 69 3.03 -10.93 -16.17
CA ILE A 69 2.15 -10.84 -14.99
C ILE A 69 1.14 -9.71 -15.16
N VAL A 70 1.59 -8.51 -15.50
CA VAL A 70 0.71 -7.34 -15.63
C VAL A 70 -0.28 -7.52 -16.77
N GLU A 71 0.18 -7.96 -17.95
CA GLU A 71 -0.67 -8.17 -19.14
C GLU A 71 -1.73 -9.24 -18.88
N THR A 72 -1.33 -10.35 -18.25
CA THR A 72 -2.26 -11.44 -17.91
C THR A 72 -3.33 -10.95 -16.95
N LEU A 73 -2.95 -10.27 -15.86
CA LEU A 73 -3.90 -9.79 -14.87
C LEU A 73 -4.84 -8.72 -15.43
N LYS A 74 -4.35 -7.80 -16.24
CA LYS A 74 -5.20 -6.79 -16.91
C LYS A 74 -6.17 -7.41 -17.92
N ARG A 75 -5.78 -8.48 -18.60
CA ARG A 75 -6.65 -9.21 -19.52
C ARG A 75 -7.74 -9.99 -18.79
N GLU A 76 -7.38 -10.74 -17.73
CA GLU A 76 -8.31 -11.60 -16.99
C GLU A 76 -9.24 -10.82 -16.04
N ALA A 77 -8.82 -9.63 -15.60
CA ALA A 77 -9.60 -8.78 -14.69
C ALA A 77 -9.48 -7.31 -15.09
N PRO A 78 -10.05 -6.88 -16.23
CA PRO A 78 -9.82 -5.56 -16.83
C PRO A 78 -10.34 -4.40 -15.98
N GLU A 79 -11.28 -4.63 -15.07
CA GLU A 79 -11.83 -3.61 -14.18
C GLU A 79 -11.00 -3.42 -12.90
N ASN A 80 -10.02 -4.31 -12.63
CA ASN A 80 -9.25 -4.30 -11.40
C ASN A 80 -7.88 -3.64 -11.61
N LYS A 81 -7.49 -2.78 -10.67
CA LYS A 81 -6.12 -2.26 -10.63
C LYS A 81 -5.13 -3.35 -10.28
N VAL A 82 -4.01 -3.39 -10.99
CA VAL A 82 -2.90 -4.32 -10.74
C VAL A 82 -1.85 -3.62 -9.89
N THR A 83 -1.57 -4.20 -8.72
CA THR A 83 -0.51 -3.77 -7.80
C THR A 83 0.59 -4.81 -7.75
N LEU A 84 1.83 -4.40 -7.92
CA LEU A 84 3.02 -5.22 -7.69
C LEU A 84 3.73 -4.75 -6.43
N GLU A 85 4.18 -5.68 -5.58
CA GLU A 85 5.03 -5.35 -4.43
C GLU A 85 6.50 -5.47 -4.82
N ALA A 86 7.25 -4.38 -4.64
CA ALA A 86 8.68 -4.33 -4.88
C ALA A 86 9.45 -4.58 -3.59
N ASP A 87 10.29 -5.62 -3.60
CA ASP A 87 11.14 -5.97 -2.46
C ASP A 87 12.45 -5.15 -2.44
N ASN A 88 12.86 -4.62 -3.59
CA ASN A 88 14.09 -3.84 -3.76
C ASN A 88 14.04 -2.94 -5.01
N PHE A 89 15.04 -2.07 -5.13
CA PHE A 89 15.11 -1.08 -6.20
C PHE A 89 15.25 -1.71 -7.59
N THR A 90 16.02 -2.79 -7.73
CA THR A 90 16.20 -3.50 -9.01
C THR A 90 14.87 -4.06 -9.54
N GLN A 91 14.07 -4.67 -8.68
CA GLN A 91 12.73 -5.14 -9.07
C GLN A 91 11.83 -3.95 -9.43
N PHE A 92 11.90 -2.86 -8.66
CA PHE A 92 11.13 -1.65 -8.92
C PHE A 92 11.40 -1.08 -10.31
N GLU A 93 12.66 -0.98 -10.73
CA GLU A 93 13.03 -0.52 -12.07
C GLU A 93 12.43 -1.39 -13.18
N GLN A 94 12.44 -2.70 -13.00
CA GLN A 94 11.84 -3.64 -13.95
C GLN A 94 10.30 -3.53 -13.97
N MET A 95 9.69 -3.32 -12.81
CA MET A 95 8.23 -3.16 -12.68
C MET A 95 7.72 -1.88 -13.38
N ILE A 96 8.48 -0.79 -13.34
CA ILE A 96 8.13 0.45 -14.05
C ILE A 96 7.94 0.18 -15.55
N ILE A 97 8.78 -0.65 -16.15
CA ILE A 97 8.70 -1.01 -17.57
C ILE A 97 7.41 -1.76 -17.87
N ALA A 98 7.00 -2.67 -16.98
CA ALA A 98 5.77 -3.44 -17.10
C ALA A 98 4.49 -2.61 -16.91
N SER A 99 4.60 -1.40 -16.37
CA SER A 99 3.49 -0.44 -16.20
C SER A 99 2.26 -1.00 -15.46
N PRO A 100 2.40 -1.48 -14.21
CA PRO A 100 1.27 -1.76 -13.36
C PRO A 100 0.55 -0.44 -12.98
N ASP A 101 -0.64 -0.53 -12.41
CA ASP A 101 -1.36 0.66 -11.93
C ASP A 101 -0.75 1.21 -10.63
N ILE A 102 -0.27 0.31 -9.77
CA ILE A 102 0.31 0.64 -8.47
C ILE A 102 1.59 -0.18 -8.26
N ILE A 103 2.63 0.43 -7.69
CA ILE A 103 3.76 -0.30 -7.11
C ILE A 103 3.74 -0.04 -5.61
N GLN A 104 3.68 -1.12 -4.83
CA GLN A 104 3.74 -1.08 -3.37
C GLN A 104 5.19 -1.25 -2.90
N LEU A 105 5.68 -0.27 -2.15
CA LEU A 105 7.01 -0.25 -1.57
C LEU A 105 6.89 -0.74 -0.11
N ASP A 106 7.35 -1.98 0.17
CA ASP A 106 7.26 -2.56 1.51
C ASP A 106 8.54 -2.33 2.31
N LYS A 107 8.45 -1.60 3.41
CA LYS A 107 9.57 -1.26 4.32
C LYS A 107 10.68 -0.42 3.70
N TRP A 108 10.37 0.38 2.69
CA TRP A 108 11.34 1.29 2.08
C TRP A 108 11.56 2.52 2.96
N SER A 109 12.80 3.02 2.99
CA SER A 109 13.13 4.28 3.66
C SER A 109 12.52 5.49 2.95
N VAL A 110 12.46 6.62 3.62
CA VAL A 110 11.98 7.87 3.02
C VAL A 110 12.86 8.27 1.83
N GLU A 111 14.16 8.05 1.94
CA GLU A 111 15.17 8.31 0.91
C GLU A 111 14.95 7.43 -0.33
N ASP A 112 14.71 6.13 -0.13
CA ASP A 112 14.45 5.20 -1.23
C ASP A 112 13.13 5.51 -1.93
N VAL A 113 12.09 5.85 -1.16
CA VAL A 113 10.80 6.28 -1.72
C VAL A 113 10.96 7.55 -2.55
N LYS A 114 11.79 8.50 -2.09
CA LYS A 114 12.10 9.70 -2.88
C LYS A 114 12.79 9.37 -4.19
N ALA A 115 13.80 8.51 -4.15
CA ALA A 115 14.51 8.05 -5.36
C ALA A 115 13.56 7.34 -6.35
N ALA A 116 12.64 6.51 -5.84
CA ALA A 116 11.63 5.85 -6.65
C ALA A 116 10.68 6.84 -7.34
N LEU A 117 10.23 7.88 -6.63
CA LEU A 117 9.40 8.95 -7.19
C LEU A 117 10.12 9.73 -8.28
N ASP A 118 11.39 10.08 -8.04
CA ASP A 118 12.20 10.81 -8.99
C ASP A 118 12.41 9.99 -10.29
N LEU A 119 12.61 8.68 -10.17
CA LEU A 119 12.75 7.78 -11.32
C LEU A 119 11.45 7.68 -12.14
N ILE A 120 10.29 7.52 -11.50
CA ILE A 120 8.98 7.50 -12.18
C ILE A 120 8.77 8.79 -12.97
N LYS A 121 9.06 9.94 -12.36
CA LYS A 121 8.93 11.25 -13.01
C LYS A 121 9.87 11.38 -14.20
N ALA A 122 11.13 10.98 -14.03
CA ALA A 122 12.14 11.02 -15.10
C ALA A 122 11.76 10.18 -16.33
N GLN A 123 11.06 9.06 -16.09
CA GLN A 123 10.57 8.17 -17.15
C GLN A 123 9.20 8.56 -17.72
N GLY A 124 8.57 9.62 -17.19
CA GLY A 124 7.24 10.08 -17.63
C GLY A 124 6.14 9.03 -17.42
N ARG A 125 6.27 8.17 -16.42
CA ARG A 125 5.31 7.10 -16.15
C ARG A 125 4.20 7.56 -15.22
N ASN A 126 2.99 7.08 -15.48
CA ASN A 126 1.82 7.32 -14.62
C ASN A 126 1.53 6.08 -13.77
N ILE A 127 2.34 5.86 -12.74
CA ILE A 127 2.22 4.74 -11.80
C ILE A 127 2.02 5.32 -10.40
N THR A 128 1.01 4.84 -9.69
CA THR A 128 0.81 5.23 -8.29
C THR A 128 1.77 4.47 -7.40
N LEU A 129 2.47 5.18 -6.50
CA LEU A 129 3.22 4.53 -5.42
C LEU A 129 2.38 4.43 -4.16
N SER A 130 2.43 3.28 -3.51
CA SER A 130 1.95 3.09 -2.15
C SER A 130 3.08 2.66 -1.24
N VAL A 131 3.06 3.11 0.01
CA VAL A 131 4.06 2.74 1.02
C VAL A 131 3.41 1.82 2.05
N ALA A 132 4.09 0.70 2.34
CA ALA A 132 3.68 -0.33 3.27
C ALA A 132 4.83 -0.73 4.20
N GLY A 133 4.54 -1.57 5.19
CA GLY A 133 5.58 -2.14 6.05
C GLY A 133 6.16 -1.15 7.05
N GLY A 134 5.53 -1.03 8.23
CA GLY A 134 6.03 -0.16 9.31
C GLY A 134 5.49 1.26 9.30
N VAL A 135 4.63 1.64 8.35
CA VAL A 135 4.00 2.96 8.32
C VAL A 135 3.04 3.10 9.51
N ASN A 136 3.19 4.18 10.27
CA ASN A 136 2.44 4.45 11.48
C ASN A 136 2.27 5.98 11.69
N LYS A 137 1.65 6.39 12.80
CA LYS A 137 1.35 7.79 13.09
C LYS A 137 2.59 8.70 13.21
N ASN A 138 3.76 8.14 13.53
CA ASN A 138 4.98 8.91 13.77
C ASN A 138 5.76 9.20 12.48
N ASN A 139 5.63 8.35 11.45
CA ASN A 139 6.42 8.47 10.21
C ASN A 139 5.59 8.75 8.95
N VAL A 140 4.26 8.63 8.99
CA VAL A 140 3.40 8.83 7.82
C VAL A 140 3.56 10.23 7.21
N ALA A 141 3.80 11.25 8.02
CA ALA A 141 3.98 12.63 7.58
C ALA A 141 5.22 12.79 6.68
N ASP A 142 6.30 12.06 6.94
CA ASP A 142 7.54 12.17 6.17
C ASP A 142 7.37 11.61 4.75
N TYR A 143 6.66 10.50 4.61
CA TYR A 143 6.27 9.99 3.28
C TYR A 143 5.25 10.91 2.57
N ALA A 144 4.30 11.49 3.32
CA ALA A 144 3.31 12.41 2.76
C ALA A 144 3.95 13.69 2.18
N LYS A 145 5.03 14.21 2.79
CA LYS A 145 5.82 15.35 2.29
C LYS A 145 6.43 15.09 0.92
N LEU A 146 6.71 13.83 0.58
CA LEU A 146 7.21 13.43 -0.74
C LEU A 146 6.11 13.43 -1.83
N GLY A 147 4.85 13.57 -1.45
CA GLY A 147 3.69 13.48 -2.35
C GLY A 147 3.06 12.09 -2.42
N ILE A 148 3.49 11.16 -1.58
CA ILE A 148 2.78 9.88 -1.45
C ILE A 148 1.38 10.14 -0.91
N ASN A 149 0.39 9.49 -1.51
CA ASN A 149 -1.01 9.62 -1.13
C ASN A 149 -1.68 8.31 -0.72
N LEU A 150 -0.99 7.18 -0.81
CA LEU A 150 -1.54 5.86 -0.45
C LEU A 150 -0.64 5.15 0.55
N PHE A 151 -1.14 4.97 1.77
CA PHE A 151 -0.44 4.37 2.89
C PHE A 151 -1.13 3.09 3.34
N ILE A 152 -0.39 1.98 3.37
CA ILE A 152 -0.90 0.67 3.75
C ILE A 152 -0.33 0.29 5.12
N THR A 153 -1.19 0.03 6.09
CA THR A 153 -0.73 -0.20 7.47
C THR A 153 -1.53 -1.27 8.20
N SER A 154 -0.87 -1.93 9.16
CA SER A 154 -1.51 -2.75 10.19
C SER A 154 -1.36 -2.13 11.59
N ALA A 155 -0.71 -0.96 11.70
CA ALA A 155 -0.38 -0.33 12.98
C ALA A 155 -1.58 -0.19 13.95
N PRO A 156 -2.81 0.13 13.49
CA PRO A 156 -3.96 0.24 14.40
C PRO A 156 -4.29 -1.05 15.17
N TYR A 157 -3.96 -2.22 14.61
CA TYR A 157 -4.24 -3.51 15.26
C TYR A 157 -3.26 -3.87 16.38
N TYR A 158 -2.16 -3.12 16.48
CA TYR A 158 -1.11 -3.29 17.50
C TYR A 158 -1.00 -2.07 18.42
N ALA A 159 -1.98 -1.18 18.37
CA ALA A 159 -2.04 -0.03 19.28
C ALA A 159 -2.24 -0.51 20.73
N ALA A 160 -1.63 0.19 21.67
CA ALA A 160 -1.90 -0.05 23.08
C ALA A 160 -3.39 0.18 23.39
N PRO A 161 -3.97 -0.61 24.30
CA PRO A 161 -5.35 -0.36 24.74
C PRO A 161 -5.48 0.99 25.47
N GLU A 162 -6.60 1.67 25.25
CA GLU A 162 -6.93 2.89 25.99
C GLU A 162 -7.55 2.54 27.34
N ASP A 163 -7.12 3.25 28.38
CA ASP A 163 -7.69 3.11 29.72
C ASP A 163 -8.95 4.00 29.83
N ILE A 164 -10.11 3.36 29.63
CA ILE A 164 -11.41 4.05 29.72
C ILE A 164 -11.91 3.97 31.16
N LYS A 165 -12.00 5.11 31.83
CA LYS A 165 -12.57 5.23 33.17
C LYS A 165 -14.03 5.65 33.08
N VAL A 166 -14.88 4.91 33.78
CA VAL A 166 -16.28 5.33 34.04
C VAL A 166 -16.28 6.19 35.28
N VAL A 167 -16.71 7.43 35.16
CA VAL A 167 -16.90 8.41 36.27
C VAL A 167 -18.36 8.57 36.57
#